data_137dca5177b96901561fc5f93a24bff3
#
_entry.id   137dca5177b96901561fc5f93a24bff3
#
_cell.length_a   1.000
_cell.length_b   1.000
_cell.length_c   1.000
_cell.angle_alpha   90.00
_cell.angle_beta   90.00
_cell.angle_gamma   90.00
#
_symmetry.space_group_name_H-M   'P 1'
#
loop_
_entity.id
_entity.type
_entity.pdbx_description
1 polymer ?
#
loop_
_entity_poly.entity_id
_entity_poly.type
_entity_poly.pdbx_seq_one_letter_code
_entity_poly.pdbx_strand_id
1 'polypeptide(L)'
;MAKSPPKSKFLRSAKLLTAAGRYAVGEIAQKYKTEHSAKVNEALFKRAAKLVESLDQLKGFPLKVGQLLSLDTTGILPDEVRQIFEKLQNQATPIDQEVMKQVLKDQLGEKVNDLKINWTPIASASLGQVYSASTKENESIVLKIQYPGIEHSLDGDLLVIKKITPLITAMTGKKVDLTGVFDELSEMFHREIDYKREAKMLSLFSALTQDSKQWRVPKLYQEYCSSKVIAMEFMQGKTISQWIESAPSQKEKETIAAQAIDLFCCELFKWNVVQTDPNFANFLIMDDGRLGLLDFGASMEFGLSLIHISEPTRLGM
;
A
#
# COMPACT_ATOMS: atom_id res chain seq x y z
N MET A 1 -0.76 -20.76 -35.40
CA MET A 1 -0.68 -21.49 -34.13
C MET A 1 0.21 -20.70 -33.17
N ALA A 2 -0.37 -19.87 -32.33
CA ALA A 2 0.37 -19.06 -31.38
C ALA A 2 0.71 -19.92 -30.17
N LYS A 3 2.00 -20.02 -29.83
CA LYS A 3 2.49 -20.74 -28.66
C LYS A 3 2.16 -19.92 -27.39
N SER A 4 1.44 -20.52 -26.45
CA SER A 4 1.19 -19.98 -25.13
C SER A 4 2.50 -19.62 -24.41
N PRO A 5 2.57 -18.49 -23.69
CA PRO A 5 3.78 -18.14 -22.95
C PRO A 5 4.09 -19.17 -21.86
N PRO A 6 5.36 -19.42 -21.54
CA PRO A 6 5.74 -20.49 -20.63
C PRO A 6 5.32 -20.21 -19.20
N LYS A 7 4.45 -21.05 -18.68
CA LYS A 7 3.95 -21.09 -17.29
C LYS A 7 5.06 -21.26 -16.21
N SER A 8 6.34 -21.42 -16.63
CA SER A 8 7.41 -21.89 -15.74
C SER A 8 8.04 -20.83 -14.82
N LYS A 9 8.07 -19.54 -15.21
CA LYS A 9 8.68 -18.49 -14.38
C LYS A 9 7.72 -18.03 -13.26
N PHE A 10 6.43 -17.94 -13.57
CA PHE A 10 5.39 -17.61 -12.62
C PHE A 10 5.24 -18.67 -11.50
N LEU A 11 5.36 -19.96 -11.87
CA LEU A 11 5.38 -21.09 -10.94
C LEU A 11 6.62 -21.10 -10.03
N ARG A 12 7.75 -20.52 -10.45
CA ARG A 12 8.95 -20.41 -9.59
C ARG A 12 8.79 -19.34 -8.52
N SER A 13 8.18 -18.19 -8.85
CA SER A 13 7.91 -17.13 -7.87
C SER A 13 6.89 -17.59 -6.82
N ALA A 14 5.83 -18.28 -7.24
CA ALA A 14 4.87 -18.89 -6.32
C ALA A 14 5.51 -19.96 -5.42
N LYS A 15 6.45 -20.78 -5.96
CA LYS A 15 7.17 -21.78 -5.15
C LYS A 15 8.15 -21.17 -4.15
N LEU A 16 8.73 -20.00 -4.44
CA LEU A 16 9.58 -19.27 -3.50
C LEU A 16 8.77 -18.66 -2.34
N LEU A 17 7.59 -18.11 -2.62
CA LEU A 17 6.66 -17.62 -1.60
C LEU A 17 6.18 -18.76 -0.67
N THR A 18 5.84 -19.94 -1.21
CA THR A 18 5.50 -21.14 -0.43
C THR A 18 6.67 -21.62 0.45
N ALA A 19 7.89 -21.57 -0.06
CA ALA A 19 9.08 -21.97 0.70
C ALA A 19 9.35 -21.01 1.86
N ALA A 20 9.21 -19.72 1.64
CA ALA A 20 9.42 -18.69 2.65
C ALA A 20 8.32 -18.67 3.71
N GLY A 21 7.05 -18.84 3.32
CA GLY A 21 5.94 -19.01 4.25
C GLY A 21 6.11 -20.26 5.11
N ARG A 22 6.54 -21.40 4.55
CA ARG A 22 6.86 -22.64 5.30
C ARG A 22 8.04 -22.44 6.24
N TYR A 23 9.04 -21.66 5.84
CA TYR A 23 10.19 -21.35 6.71
C TYR A 23 9.77 -20.48 7.91
N ALA A 24 8.95 -19.44 7.67
CA ALA A 24 8.41 -18.59 8.73
C ALA A 24 7.56 -19.36 9.74
N VAL A 25 6.68 -20.27 9.26
CA VAL A 25 5.91 -21.17 10.12
C VAL A 25 6.81 -22.16 10.85
N GLY A 26 7.89 -22.62 10.21
CA GLY A 26 8.88 -23.53 10.82
C GLY A 26 9.63 -22.86 11.99
N GLU A 27 10.09 -21.61 11.84
CA GLU A 27 10.74 -20.85 12.90
C GLU A 27 9.81 -20.59 14.10
N ILE A 28 8.57 -20.16 13.82
CA ILE A 28 7.56 -19.93 14.87
C ILE A 28 7.26 -21.21 15.62
N ALA A 29 7.13 -22.34 14.92
CA ALA A 29 6.92 -23.64 15.53
C ALA A 29 8.09 -24.11 16.39
N GLN A 30 9.32 -23.82 15.98
CA GLN A 30 10.52 -24.19 16.73
C GLN A 30 10.64 -23.37 18.03
N LYS A 31 10.26 -22.11 18.00
CA LYS A 31 10.21 -21.23 19.17
C LYS A 31 9.14 -21.67 20.17
N TYR A 32 7.97 -22.13 19.69
CA TYR A 32 6.87 -22.61 20.51
C TYR A 32 7.11 -24.02 21.11
N LYS A 33 7.86 -24.88 20.44
CA LYS A 33 8.25 -26.20 20.98
C LYS A 33 9.02 -26.10 22.29
N THR A 34 9.67 -25.00 22.54
CA THR A 34 10.46 -24.75 23.77
C THR A 34 9.60 -24.25 24.94
N GLU A 35 8.37 -23.76 24.71
CA GLU A 35 7.61 -23.05 25.76
C GLU A 35 6.31 -23.74 26.22
N HIS A 36 5.67 -24.64 25.45
CA HIS A 36 4.38 -25.23 25.82
C HIS A 36 4.17 -26.70 25.37
N SER A 37 3.22 -27.40 26.01
CA SER A 37 2.88 -28.84 25.85
C SER A 37 2.67 -29.28 24.39
N ALA A 38 3.32 -30.39 24.00
CA ALA A 38 3.50 -30.84 22.60
C ALA A 38 2.19 -31.14 21.79
N LYS A 39 1.07 -31.46 22.43
CA LYS A 39 -0.18 -31.82 21.71
C LYS A 39 -0.99 -30.63 21.22
N VAL A 40 -0.98 -29.52 21.96
CA VAL A 40 -1.66 -28.28 21.55
C VAL A 40 -0.91 -27.64 20.38
N ASN A 41 0.41 -27.77 20.36
CA ASN A 41 1.28 -27.19 19.35
C ASN A 41 1.14 -27.82 17.95
N GLU A 42 0.90 -29.15 17.84
CA GLU A 42 0.78 -29.80 16.52
C GLU A 42 -0.50 -29.40 15.78
N ALA A 43 -1.60 -29.23 16.49
CA ALA A 43 -2.87 -28.79 15.89
C ALA A 43 -2.80 -27.31 15.47
N LEU A 44 -2.17 -26.45 16.28
CA LEU A 44 -1.94 -25.05 15.99
C LEU A 44 -1.01 -24.89 14.78
N PHE A 45 0.05 -25.68 14.73
CA PHE A 45 1.01 -25.73 13.63
C PHE A 45 0.36 -26.15 12.31
N LYS A 46 -0.44 -27.22 12.31
CA LYS A 46 -1.18 -27.66 11.11
C LYS A 46 -2.16 -26.58 10.63
N ARG A 47 -2.79 -25.85 11.55
CA ARG A 47 -3.70 -24.74 11.22
C ARG A 47 -2.95 -23.51 10.66
N ALA A 48 -1.82 -23.14 11.27
CA ALA A 48 -0.97 -22.04 10.78
C ALA A 48 -0.38 -22.37 9.39
N ALA A 49 0.07 -23.61 9.17
CA ALA A 49 0.55 -24.07 7.86
C ALA A 49 -0.55 -24.00 6.79
N LYS A 50 -1.78 -24.34 7.14
CA LYS A 50 -2.93 -24.26 6.24
C LYS A 50 -3.33 -22.81 5.95
N LEU A 51 -3.16 -21.91 6.92
CA LEU A 51 -3.33 -20.48 6.73
C LEU A 51 -2.31 -19.94 5.72
N VAL A 52 -1.03 -20.24 5.89
CA VAL A 52 0.04 -19.83 4.96
C VAL A 52 -0.20 -20.39 3.56
N GLU A 53 -0.61 -21.65 3.43
CA GLU A 53 -0.94 -22.26 2.14
C GLU A 53 -2.14 -21.56 1.46
N SER A 54 -3.11 -21.10 2.23
CA SER A 54 -4.24 -20.32 1.73
C SER A 54 -3.83 -18.91 1.32
N LEU A 55 -2.95 -18.26 2.07
CA LEU A 55 -2.39 -16.93 1.76
C LEU A 55 -1.46 -16.96 0.55
N ASP A 56 -0.78 -18.08 0.30
CA ASP A 56 0.09 -18.26 -0.85
C ASP A 56 -0.67 -18.30 -2.19
N GLN A 57 -1.98 -18.51 -2.15
CA GLN A 57 -2.86 -18.43 -3.31
C GLN A 57 -3.19 -16.95 -3.68
N LEU A 58 -2.88 -15.99 -2.82
CA LEU A 58 -3.14 -14.57 -3.01
C LEU A 58 -2.05 -13.91 -3.88
N LYS A 59 -2.38 -13.58 -5.13
CA LYS A 59 -1.44 -13.15 -6.19
C LYS A 59 -0.96 -11.68 -6.13
N GLY A 60 -1.03 -10.98 -5.05
CA GLY A 60 -0.62 -9.57 -4.96
C GLY A 60 -1.13 -8.89 -3.70
N PHE A 61 -1.95 -9.59 -2.99
CA PHE A 61 -2.68 -9.17 -1.82
C PHE A 61 -1.94 -9.27 -0.48
N PRO A 62 -0.88 -10.09 -0.30
CA PRO A 62 -0.32 -10.34 1.02
C PRO A 62 0.19 -9.06 1.69
N LEU A 63 0.69 -8.12 0.87
CA LEU A 63 1.32 -6.90 1.37
C LEU A 63 0.31 -5.98 2.08
N LYS A 64 -0.80 -5.67 1.42
CA LYS A 64 -1.80 -4.72 1.97
C LYS A 64 -2.66 -5.34 3.07
N VAL A 65 -3.04 -6.60 2.90
CA VAL A 65 -3.74 -7.35 3.97
C VAL A 65 -2.83 -7.47 5.20
N GLY A 66 -1.54 -7.73 4.99
CA GLY A 66 -0.55 -7.71 6.06
C GLY A 66 -0.45 -6.36 6.75
N GLN A 67 -0.44 -5.26 6.00
CA GLN A 67 -0.42 -3.91 6.56
C GLN A 67 -1.65 -3.63 7.42
N LEU A 68 -2.84 -3.95 6.93
CA LEU A 68 -4.10 -3.73 7.65
C LEU A 68 -4.24 -4.61 8.89
N LEU A 69 -3.84 -5.87 8.78
CA LEU A 69 -3.88 -6.78 9.91
C LEU A 69 -2.76 -6.48 10.94
N SER A 70 -1.67 -5.84 10.52
CA SER A 70 -0.64 -5.35 11.45
C SER A 70 -1.06 -4.09 12.20
N LEU A 71 -1.98 -3.30 11.63
CA LEU A 71 -2.61 -2.13 12.28
C LEU A 71 -3.72 -2.53 13.27
N ASP A 72 -3.97 -3.83 13.48
CA ASP A 72 -4.95 -4.30 14.46
C ASP A 72 -4.58 -3.88 15.89
N THR A 73 -4.99 -2.65 16.24
CA THR A 73 -4.89 -2.10 17.59
C THR A 73 -5.90 -2.73 18.53
N THR A 74 -6.86 -3.50 18.02
CA THR A 74 -7.97 -4.09 18.79
C THR A 74 -7.60 -5.45 19.40
N GLY A 75 -6.44 -6.03 19.04
CA GLY A 75 -5.98 -7.33 19.54
C GLY A 75 -6.86 -8.50 19.06
N ILE A 76 -7.57 -8.32 17.94
CA ILE A 76 -8.42 -9.39 17.34
C ILE A 76 -7.55 -10.53 16.84
N LEU A 77 -6.35 -10.25 16.33
CA LEU A 77 -5.43 -11.24 15.79
C LEU A 77 -4.41 -11.67 16.85
N PRO A 78 -4.15 -12.98 17.00
CA PRO A 78 -3.00 -13.47 17.76
C PRO A 78 -1.68 -12.94 17.21
N ASP A 79 -0.70 -12.69 18.08
CA ASP A 79 0.62 -12.16 17.69
C ASP A 79 1.33 -13.04 16.66
N GLU A 80 1.13 -14.35 16.72
CA GLU A 80 1.67 -15.32 15.77
C GLU A 80 1.13 -15.11 14.35
N VAL A 81 -0.17 -14.83 14.25
CA VAL A 81 -0.83 -14.56 12.97
C VAL A 81 -0.29 -13.22 12.41
N ARG A 82 -0.15 -12.20 13.26
CA ARG A 82 0.43 -10.91 12.90
C ARG A 82 1.86 -11.08 12.35
N GLN A 83 2.72 -11.80 13.03
CA GLN A 83 4.11 -12.07 12.60
C GLN A 83 4.17 -12.80 11.25
N ILE A 84 3.22 -13.67 10.94
CA ILE A 84 3.14 -14.33 9.62
C ILE A 84 2.85 -13.28 8.54
N PHE A 85 1.91 -12.38 8.76
CA PHE A 85 1.57 -11.33 7.81
C PHE A 85 2.71 -10.32 7.61
N GLU A 86 3.40 -9.92 8.69
CA GLU A 86 4.58 -9.05 8.62
C GLU A 86 5.71 -9.67 7.78
N LYS A 87 5.96 -10.97 7.94
CA LYS A 87 6.96 -11.69 7.13
C LYS A 87 6.56 -11.81 5.66
N LEU A 88 5.29 -12.03 5.37
CA LEU A 88 4.76 -12.05 4.00
C LEU A 88 4.86 -10.68 3.33
N GLN A 89 4.64 -9.60 4.09
CA GLN A 89 4.79 -8.22 3.63
C GLN A 89 6.21 -7.92 3.13
N ASN A 90 7.23 -8.41 3.82
CA ASN A 90 8.63 -8.15 3.50
C ASN A 90 9.18 -8.97 2.32
N GLN A 91 8.39 -9.88 1.74
CA GLN A 91 8.85 -10.83 0.71
C GLN A 91 8.22 -10.64 -0.67
N ALA A 92 7.56 -9.50 -0.91
CA ALA A 92 7.01 -9.19 -2.23
C ALA A 92 8.11 -9.22 -3.29
N THR A 93 8.08 -10.23 -4.16
CA THR A 93 9.04 -10.36 -5.27
C THR A 93 8.61 -9.42 -6.39
N PRO A 94 9.50 -8.55 -6.88
CA PRO A 94 9.22 -7.71 -8.03
C PRO A 94 8.76 -8.53 -9.23
N ILE A 95 7.77 -8.06 -9.96
CA ILE A 95 7.32 -8.68 -11.21
C ILE A 95 8.41 -8.49 -12.28
N ASP A 96 8.51 -9.46 -13.17
CA ASP A 96 9.46 -9.45 -14.29
C ASP A 96 9.33 -8.13 -15.07
N GLN A 97 10.47 -7.49 -15.31
CA GLN A 97 10.58 -6.22 -16.04
C GLN A 97 9.90 -6.25 -17.41
N GLU A 98 10.00 -7.35 -18.16
CA GLU A 98 9.40 -7.46 -19.49
C GLU A 98 7.86 -7.43 -19.41
N VAL A 99 7.28 -7.96 -18.34
CA VAL A 99 5.85 -7.88 -18.11
C VAL A 99 5.43 -6.43 -17.85
N MET A 100 6.18 -5.69 -17.04
CA MET A 100 5.88 -4.28 -16.74
C MET A 100 6.07 -3.38 -17.97
N LYS A 101 7.07 -3.65 -18.82
CA LYS A 101 7.24 -2.98 -20.12
C LYS A 101 6.02 -3.19 -21.01
N GLN A 102 5.51 -4.42 -21.08
CA GLN A 102 4.34 -4.72 -21.88
C GLN A 102 3.11 -3.97 -21.38
N VAL A 103 2.88 -3.94 -20.05
CA VAL A 103 1.79 -3.14 -19.46
C VAL A 103 1.90 -1.68 -19.86
N LEU A 104 3.09 -1.09 -19.72
CA LEU A 104 3.29 0.32 -20.08
C LEU A 104 3.02 0.58 -21.56
N LYS A 105 3.52 -0.29 -22.44
CA LYS A 105 3.30 -0.19 -23.88
C LYS A 105 1.82 -0.32 -24.24
N ASP A 106 1.11 -1.25 -23.63
CA ASP A 106 -0.33 -1.44 -23.87
C ASP A 106 -1.15 -0.22 -23.39
N GLN A 107 -0.68 0.47 -22.38
CA GLN A 107 -1.39 1.62 -21.78
C GLN A 107 -1.07 2.95 -22.47
N LEU A 108 0.17 3.20 -22.84
CA LEU A 108 0.63 4.48 -23.40
C LEU A 108 0.85 4.46 -24.92
N GLY A 109 0.92 3.27 -25.53
CA GLY A 109 1.19 3.12 -26.97
C GLY A 109 2.52 3.77 -27.37
N GLU A 110 2.51 4.56 -28.45
CA GLU A 110 3.70 5.24 -28.97
C GLU A 110 4.30 6.29 -28.02
N LYS A 111 3.54 6.81 -27.04
CA LYS A 111 4.03 7.79 -26.07
C LYS A 111 5.15 7.24 -25.16
N VAL A 112 5.28 5.91 -25.06
CA VAL A 112 6.41 5.29 -24.34
C VAL A 112 7.75 5.69 -24.96
N ASN A 113 7.79 5.95 -26.27
CA ASN A 113 9.02 6.36 -26.98
C ASN A 113 9.50 7.76 -26.58
N ASP A 114 8.64 8.55 -25.92
CA ASP A 114 8.95 9.88 -25.41
C ASP A 114 9.66 9.83 -24.06
N LEU A 115 9.76 8.63 -23.47
CA LEU A 115 10.25 8.43 -22.12
C LEU A 115 11.57 7.63 -22.12
N LYS A 116 12.55 8.12 -21.36
CA LYS A 116 13.74 7.34 -21.01
C LYS A 116 13.54 6.75 -19.62
N ILE A 117 13.25 5.46 -19.53
CA ILE A 117 12.84 4.79 -18.30
C ILE A 117 14.00 3.99 -17.72
N ASN A 118 14.27 4.20 -16.44
CA ASN A 118 15.13 3.32 -15.68
C ASN A 118 14.27 2.14 -15.16
N TRP A 119 14.47 0.96 -15.72
CA TRP A 119 13.69 -0.23 -15.39
C TRP A 119 14.09 -0.92 -14.08
N THR A 120 14.97 -0.32 -13.30
CA THR A 120 15.18 -0.72 -11.91
C THR A 120 14.11 -0.03 -11.06
N PRO A 121 13.19 -0.77 -10.41
CA PRO A 121 12.17 -0.14 -9.58
C PRO A 121 12.81 0.67 -8.46
N ILE A 122 12.35 1.90 -8.24
CA ILE A 122 12.79 2.74 -7.13
C ILE A 122 11.94 2.50 -5.87
N ALA A 123 10.73 1.98 -6.04
CA ALA A 123 9.85 1.56 -4.96
C ALA A 123 8.86 0.51 -5.45
N SER A 124 8.34 -0.29 -4.51
CA SER A 124 7.20 -1.16 -4.73
C SER A 124 5.97 -0.50 -4.11
N ALA A 125 4.96 -0.19 -4.91
CA ALA A 125 3.63 0.12 -4.43
C ALA A 125 2.92 -1.20 -4.07
N SER A 126 1.86 -1.14 -3.24
CA SER A 126 1.11 -2.34 -2.85
C SER A 126 0.59 -3.13 -4.05
N LEU A 127 0.10 -2.44 -5.08
CA LEU A 127 -0.50 -3.04 -6.28
C LEU A 127 0.22 -2.66 -7.58
N GLY A 128 1.51 -2.23 -7.49
CA GLY A 128 2.28 -1.81 -8.64
C GLY A 128 3.77 -1.62 -8.35
N GLN A 129 4.49 -1.13 -9.33
CA GLN A 129 5.90 -0.75 -9.22
C GLN A 129 6.10 0.70 -9.66
N VAL A 130 7.08 1.37 -9.03
CA VAL A 130 7.42 2.75 -9.32
C VAL A 130 8.80 2.80 -9.98
N TYR A 131 8.86 3.49 -11.12
CA TYR A 131 10.07 3.63 -11.92
C TYR A 131 10.42 5.11 -12.10
N SER A 132 11.71 5.44 -12.11
CA SER A 132 12.16 6.75 -12.54
C SER A 132 12.25 6.82 -14.05
N ALA A 133 11.88 7.97 -14.61
CA ALA A 133 11.99 8.24 -16.04
C ALA A 133 12.32 9.70 -16.29
N SER A 134 12.67 10.03 -17.52
CA SER A 134 12.73 11.43 -18.00
C SER A 134 11.95 11.57 -19.30
N THR A 135 11.29 12.71 -19.44
CA THR A 135 10.57 13.10 -20.67
C THR A 135 11.54 13.52 -21.78
N LYS A 136 11.02 13.79 -22.98
CA LYS A 136 11.82 14.37 -24.09
C LYS A 136 12.42 15.72 -23.73
N GLU A 137 11.74 16.49 -22.89
CA GLU A 137 12.16 17.78 -22.37
C GLU A 137 13.17 17.69 -21.22
N ASN A 138 13.62 16.45 -20.91
CA ASN A 138 14.51 16.13 -19.78
C ASN A 138 13.92 16.45 -18.40
N GLU A 139 12.60 16.52 -18.26
CA GLU A 139 11.94 16.60 -16.96
C GLU A 139 12.01 15.23 -16.26
N SER A 140 12.42 15.24 -14.98
CA SER A 140 12.49 14.02 -14.18
C SER A 140 11.10 13.66 -13.65
N ILE A 141 10.64 12.45 -13.96
CA ILE A 141 9.33 11.96 -13.56
C ILE A 141 9.42 10.59 -12.91
N VAL A 142 8.37 10.21 -12.21
CA VAL A 142 8.11 8.83 -11.77
C VAL A 142 6.90 8.26 -12.49
N LEU A 143 6.98 6.98 -12.80
CA LEU A 143 5.88 6.19 -13.37
C LEU A 143 5.46 5.15 -12.33
N LYS A 144 4.26 5.28 -11.78
CA LYS A 144 3.60 4.25 -10.97
C LYS A 144 2.82 3.37 -11.93
N ILE A 145 3.23 2.11 -12.09
CA ILE A 145 2.65 1.17 -13.05
C ILE A 145 2.01 0.02 -12.29
N GLN A 146 0.73 -0.21 -12.54
CA GLN A 146 -0.07 -1.23 -11.88
C GLN A 146 0.33 -2.63 -12.35
N TYR A 147 0.27 -3.61 -11.45
CA TYR A 147 0.48 -5.01 -11.81
C TYR A 147 -0.61 -5.52 -12.75
N PRO A 148 -0.25 -6.32 -13.77
CA PRO A 148 -1.22 -6.84 -14.73
C PRO A 148 -2.17 -7.83 -14.07
N GLY A 149 -3.47 -7.69 -14.38
CA GLY A 149 -4.52 -8.62 -13.94
C GLY A 149 -4.95 -8.47 -12.48
N ILE A 150 -4.50 -7.42 -11.78
CA ILE A 150 -4.87 -7.18 -10.38
C ILE A 150 -6.38 -6.99 -10.22
N GLU A 151 -7.03 -6.33 -11.16
CA GLU A 151 -8.48 -6.10 -11.20
C GLU A 151 -9.29 -7.41 -11.15
N HIS A 152 -8.79 -8.46 -11.83
CA HIS A 152 -9.46 -9.76 -11.89
C HIS A 152 -9.09 -10.69 -10.72
N SER A 153 -7.95 -10.45 -10.07
CA SER A 153 -7.54 -11.26 -8.92
C SER A 153 -8.18 -10.80 -7.62
N LEU A 154 -8.56 -9.52 -7.53
CA LEU A 154 -9.03 -8.87 -6.31
C LEU A 154 -10.19 -9.63 -5.65
N ASP A 155 -11.26 -9.89 -6.41
CA ASP A 155 -12.44 -10.60 -5.89
C ASP A 155 -12.11 -12.04 -5.47
N GLY A 156 -11.23 -12.71 -6.24
CA GLY A 156 -10.74 -14.04 -5.92
C GLY A 156 -9.93 -14.06 -4.63
N ASP A 157 -9.08 -13.07 -4.46
CA ASP A 157 -8.22 -12.92 -3.29
C ASP A 157 -9.04 -12.60 -2.03
N LEU A 158 -10.06 -11.73 -2.14
CA LEU A 158 -11.02 -11.47 -1.05
C LEU A 158 -11.80 -12.73 -0.64
N LEU A 159 -12.18 -13.57 -1.60
CA LEU A 159 -12.82 -14.86 -1.30
C LEU A 159 -11.90 -15.80 -0.53
N VAL A 160 -10.59 -15.80 -0.82
CA VAL A 160 -9.60 -16.58 -0.06
C VAL A 160 -9.51 -16.07 1.37
N ILE A 161 -9.49 -14.75 1.58
CA ILE A 161 -9.47 -14.15 2.92
C ILE A 161 -10.74 -14.51 3.70
N LYS A 162 -11.92 -14.47 3.08
CA LYS A 162 -13.18 -14.93 3.70
C LYS A 162 -13.09 -16.40 4.16
N LYS A 163 -12.41 -17.27 3.41
CA LYS A 163 -12.20 -18.67 3.79
C LYS A 163 -11.22 -18.86 4.96
N ILE A 164 -10.39 -17.87 5.25
CA ILE A 164 -9.45 -17.89 6.38
C ILE A 164 -10.15 -17.57 7.71
N THR A 165 -11.25 -16.82 7.69
CA THR A 165 -12.01 -16.41 8.90
C THR A 165 -12.37 -17.59 9.83
N PRO A 166 -12.93 -18.71 9.35
CA PRO A 166 -13.21 -19.85 10.21
C PRO A 166 -11.97 -20.46 10.86
N LEU A 167 -10.82 -20.35 10.18
CA LEU A 167 -9.55 -20.84 10.68
C LEU A 167 -9.03 -19.95 11.82
N ILE A 168 -9.12 -18.63 11.66
CA ILE A 168 -8.79 -17.64 12.71
C ILE A 168 -9.70 -17.89 13.93
N THR A 169 -11.01 -18.02 13.72
CA THR A 169 -11.98 -18.34 14.79
C THR A 169 -11.62 -19.62 15.53
N ALA A 170 -11.20 -20.65 14.79
CA ALA A 170 -10.79 -21.93 15.39
C ALA A 170 -9.46 -21.84 16.16
N MET A 171 -8.58 -20.90 15.80
CA MET A 171 -7.31 -20.66 16.51
C MET A 171 -7.50 -19.82 17.76
N THR A 172 -8.33 -18.80 17.70
CA THR A 172 -8.55 -17.84 18.80
C THR A 172 -9.59 -18.31 19.81
N GLY A 173 -10.45 -19.27 19.43
CA GLY A 173 -11.62 -19.66 20.22
C GLY A 173 -12.71 -18.59 20.29
N LYS A 174 -12.52 -17.43 19.67
CA LYS A 174 -13.48 -16.32 19.64
C LYS A 174 -14.20 -16.32 18.30
N LYS A 175 -15.52 -16.13 18.30
CA LYS A 175 -16.27 -15.82 17.07
C LYS A 175 -15.89 -14.39 16.66
N VAL A 176 -15.14 -14.26 15.58
CA VAL A 176 -14.78 -12.96 15.00
C VAL A 176 -15.69 -12.74 13.79
N ASP A 177 -16.53 -11.71 13.84
CA ASP A 177 -17.29 -11.25 12.67
C ASP A 177 -16.40 -10.28 11.90
N LEU A 178 -15.86 -10.75 10.79
CA LEU A 178 -15.02 -9.97 9.88
C LEU A 178 -15.80 -9.46 8.67
N THR A 179 -17.12 -9.58 8.61
CA THR A 179 -17.91 -9.24 7.43
C THR A 179 -17.73 -7.77 7.06
N GLY A 180 -17.89 -6.85 8.02
CA GLY A 180 -17.67 -5.42 7.80
C GLY A 180 -16.22 -5.08 7.42
N VAL A 181 -15.26 -5.79 8.02
CA VAL A 181 -13.84 -5.64 7.69
C VAL A 181 -13.56 -6.03 6.24
N PHE A 182 -14.19 -7.10 5.74
CA PHE A 182 -14.01 -7.51 4.34
C PHE A 182 -14.63 -6.54 3.34
N ASP A 183 -15.76 -5.97 3.67
CA ASP A 183 -16.41 -4.99 2.80
C ASP A 183 -15.58 -3.70 2.73
N GLU A 184 -15.06 -3.24 3.85
CA GLU A 184 -14.15 -2.10 3.93
C GLU A 184 -12.82 -2.35 3.19
N LEU A 185 -12.24 -3.54 3.35
CA LEU A 185 -11.07 -4.00 2.60
C LEU A 185 -11.33 -3.98 1.10
N SER A 186 -12.47 -4.52 0.66
CA SER A 186 -12.86 -4.53 -0.75
C SER A 186 -12.92 -3.12 -1.32
N GLU A 187 -13.62 -2.21 -0.64
CA GLU A 187 -13.72 -0.82 -1.08
C GLU A 187 -12.35 -0.13 -1.14
N MET A 188 -11.51 -0.34 -0.14
CA MET A 188 -10.20 0.26 -0.10
C MET A 188 -9.32 -0.22 -1.28
N PHE A 189 -9.34 -1.51 -1.58
CA PHE A 189 -8.60 -2.05 -2.72
C PHE A 189 -9.12 -1.55 -4.07
N HIS A 190 -10.44 -1.46 -4.24
CA HIS A 190 -11.01 -0.89 -5.45
C HIS A 190 -10.60 0.57 -5.64
N ARG A 191 -10.48 1.34 -4.56
CA ARG A 191 -9.94 2.71 -4.61
C ARG A 191 -8.45 2.73 -5.00
N GLU A 192 -7.65 1.82 -4.48
CA GLU A 192 -6.21 1.76 -4.71
C GLU A 192 -5.84 1.32 -6.14
N ILE A 193 -6.69 0.52 -6.81
CA ILE A 193 -6.50 0.18 -8.23
C ILE A 193 -7.03 1.25 -9.18
N ASP A 194 -7.80 2.22 -8.71
CA ASP A 194 -8.33 3.29 -9.56
C ASP A 194 -7.34 4.46 -9.72
N TYR A 195 -6.38 4.25 -10.61
CA TYR A 195 -5.36 5.27 -10.91
C TYR A 195 -5.91 6.54 -11.55
N LYS A 196 -7.09 6.50 -12.19
CA LYS A 196 -7.77 7.71 -12.68
C LYS A 196 -8.25 8.57 -11.51
N ARG A 197 -8.78 7.92 -10.47
CA ARG A 197 -9.19 8.59 -9.24
C ARG A 197 -7.97 9.15 -8.49
N GLU A 198 -6.89 8.39 -8.39
CA GLU A 198 -5.65 8.86 -7.76
C GLU A 198 -5.07 10.09 -8.49
N ALA A 199 -5.05 10.09 -9.83
CA ALA A 199 -4.62 11.24 -10.63
C ALA A 199 -5.52 12.48 -10.42
N LYS A 200 -6.84 12.28 -10.27
CA LYS A 200 -7.79 13.36 -9.93
C LYS A 200 -7.49 13.93 -8.54
N MET A 201 -7.26 13.07 -7.55
CA MET A 201 -6.92 13.51 -6.19
C MET A 201 -5.57 14.24 -6.15
N LEU A 202 -4.56 13.73 -6.83
CA LEU A 202 -3.27 14.41 -6.97
C LEU A 202 -3.44 15.81 -7.55
N SER A 203 -4.24 15.97 -8.61
CA SER A 203 -4.52 17.28 -9.20
C SER A 203 -5.25 18.22 -8.22
N LEU A 204 -6.19 17.69 -7.43
CA LEU A 204 -6.92 18.44 -6.40
C LEU A 204 -5.96 18.93 -5.31
N PHE A 205 -5.16 18.04 -4.74
CA PHE A 205 -4.18 18.40 -3.71
C PHE A 205 -3.12 19.38 -4.24
N SER A 206 -2.69 19.23 -5.50
CA SER A 206 -1.78 20.18 -6.15
C SER A 206 -2.39 21.57 -6.20
N ALA A 207 -3.67 21.72 -6.55
CA ALA A 207 -4.37 22.99 -6.55
C ALA A 207 -4.55 23.56 -5.13
N LEU A 208 -4.88 22.71 -4.15
CA LEU A 208 -5.07 23.14 -2.75
C LEU A 208 -3.75 23.60 -2.08
N THR A 209 -2.62 23.11 -2.55
CA THR A 209 -1.31 23.38 -1.94
C THR A 209 -0.41 24.30 -2.80
N GLN A 210 -0.89 24.82 -3.94
CA GLN A 210 -0.06 25.57 -4.89
C GLN A 210 0.69 26.76 -4.27
N ASP A 211 0.08 27.47 -3.32
CA ASP A 211 0.66 28.61 -2.64
C ASP A 211 1.23 28.27 -1.24
N SER A 212 1.30 26.97 -0.91
CA SER A 212 1.76 26.53 0.39
C SER A 212 3.27 26.68 0.56
N LYS A 213 3.68 27.22 1.70
CA LYS A 213 5.09 27.24 2.14
C LYS A 213 5.46 26.03 2.99
N GLN A 214 4.48 25.18 3.33
CA GLN A 214 4.65 24.04 4.22
C GLN A 214 4.63 22.72 3.47
N TRP A 215 3.84 22.63 2.37
CA TRP A 215 3.60 21.39 1.65
C TRP A 215 3.91 21.52 0.17
N ARG A 216 4.28 20.39 -0.44
CA ARG A 216 4.48 20.26 -1.88
C ARG A 216 3.87 18.97 -2.38
N VAL A 217 3.15 19.08 -3.49
CA VAL A 217 2.56 17.97 -4.24
C VAL A 217 3.23 17.87 -5.60
N PRO A 218 3.55 16.70 -6.13
CA PRO A 218 4.17 16.56 -7.43
C PRO A 218 3.23 17.02 -8.55
N LYS A 219 3.80 17.60 -9.62
CA LYS A 219 3.07 17.90 -10.85
C LYS A 219 2.62 16.60 -11.52
N LEU A 220 1.36 16.53 -11.95
CA LEU A 220 0.84 15.41 -12.75
C LEU A 220 1.20 15.62 -14.23
N TYR A 221 1.68 14.55 -14.89
CA TYR A 221 1.91 14.50 -16.34
C TYR A 221 0.79 13.71 -17.00
N GLN A 222 -0.35 14.39 -17.21
CA GLN A 222 -1.60 13.79 -17.67
C GLN A 222 -1.44 13.03 -18.99
N GLU A 223 -0.57 13.47 -19.88
CA GLU A 223 -0.28 12.83 -21.17
C GLU A 223 0.31 11.44 -21.06
N TYR A 224 0.96 11.12 -19.94
CA TYR A 224 1.52 9.81 -19.62
C TYR A 224 0.70 9.04 -18.58
N CYS A 225 -0.51 9.51 -18.27
CA CYS A 225 -1.43 8.81 -17.38
C CYS A 225 -2.44 7.95 -18.15
N SER A 226 -2.87 6.85 -17.51
CA SER A 226 -3.90 5.96 -18.02
C SER A 226 -4.67 5.32 -16.86
N SER A 227 -5.50 4.31 -17.13
CA SER A 227 -6.16 3.54 -16.07
C SER A 227 -5.19 2.72 -15.20
N LYS A 228 -3.97 2.46 -15.67
CA LYS A 228 -2.97 1.61 -15.00
C LYS A 228 -1.60 2.26 -14.84
N VAL A 229 -1.47 3.53 -15.23
CA VAL A 229 -0.22 4.28 -15.15
C VAL A 229 -0.51 5.68 -14.62
N ILE A 230 0.24 6.09 -13.60
CA ILE A 230 0.30 7.49 -13.14
C ILE A 230 1.72 7.98 -13.39
N ALA A 231 1.82 9.12 -14.07
CA ALA A 231 3.07 9.83 -14.28
C ALA A 231 3.05 11.14 -13.51
N MET A 232 4.03 11.34 -12.64
CA MET A 232 4.15 12.55 -11.82
C MET A 232 5.60 12.99 -11.69
N GLU A 233 5.81 14.22 -11.27
CA GLU A 233 7.13 14.79 -11.00
C GLU A 233 7.94 13.92 -10.05
N PHE A 234 9.22 13.71 -10.35
CA PHE A 234 10.15 13.12 -9.41
C PHE A 234 10.55 14.18 -8.37
N MET A 235 10.01 14.06 -7.17
CA MET A 235 10.33 14.96 -6.07
C MET A 235 11.62 14.53 -5.36
N GLN A 236 12.55 15.47 -5.22
CA GLN A 236 13.78 15.26 -4.45
C GLN A 236 13.54 15.55 -2.98
N GLY A 237 13.91 14.60 -2.13
CA GLY A 237 13.74 14.71 -0.68
C GLY A 237 14.17 13.44 0.02
N LYS A 238 14.21 13.47 1.34
CA LYS A 238 14.48 12.32 2.19
C LYS A 238 13.18 11.69 2.66
N THR A 239 13.09 10.38 2.66
CA THR A 239 12.02 9.71 3.41
C THR A 239 12.13 10.07 4.89
N ILE A 240 11.03 9.95 5.63
CA ILE A 240 11.04 10.24 7.08
C ILE A 240 12.11 9.42 7.81
N SER A 241 12.29 8.14 7.44
CA SER A 241 13.34 7.30 8.03
C SER A 241 14.74 7.83 7.74
N GLN A 242 15.06 8.13 6.48
CA GLN A 242 16.37 8.70 6.09
C GLN A 242 16.62 10.06 6.75
N TRP A 243 15.57 10.85 6.91
CA TRP A 243 15.69 12.13 7.59
C TRP A 243 15.97 11.96 9.09
N ILE A 244 15.30 11.02 9.78
CA ILE A 244 15.57 10.69 11.17
C ILE A 244 17.03 10.19 11.34
N GLU A 245 17.51 9.33 10.45
CA GLU A 245 18.90 8.84 10.43
C GLU A 245 19.92 9.97 10.27
N SER A 246 19.55 11.08 9.59
CA SER A 246 20.41 12.26 9.49
C SER A 246 20.49 13.09 10.78
N ALA A 247 19.92 12.61 11.89
CA ALA A 247 19.92 13.24 13.22
C ALA A 247 19.47 14.70 13.22
N PRO A 248 18.25 15.02 12.73
CA PRO A 248 17.72 16.37 12.70
C PRO A 248 17.61 16.96 14.12
N SER A 249 17.77 18.27 14.23
CA SER A 249 17.62 19.00 15.48
C SER A 249 16.17 18.90 16.02
N GLN A 250 15.99 19.13 17.31
CA GLN A 250 14.66 19.11 17.93
C GLN A 250 13.72 20.14 17.27
N LYS A 251 14.22 21.31 16.88
CA LYS A 251 13.45 22.35 16.21
C LYS A 251 12.96 21.89 14.82
N GLU A 252 13.79 21.19 14.05
CA GLU A 252 13.38 20.62 12.76
C GLU A 252 12.28 19.57 12.94
N LYS A 253 12.41 18.70 13.95
CA LYS A 253 11.38 17.71 14.27
C LYS A 253 10.05 18.36 14.63
N GLU A 254 10.08 19.38 15.47
CA GLU A 254 8.89 20.15 15.86
C GLU A 254 8.26 20.86 14.66
N THR A 255 9.06 21.41 13.75
CA THR A 255 8.58 22.06 12.53
C THR A 255 7.84 21.06 11.63
N ILE A 256 8.45 19.91 11.36
CA ILE A 256 7.83 18.87 10.49
C ILE A 256 6.58 18.29 11.16
N ALA A 257 6.59 18.07 12.47
CA ALA A 257 5.41 17.60 13.21
C ALA A 257 4.27 18.63 13.15
N ALA A 258 4.58 19.93 13.29
CA ALA A 258 3.59 21.00 13.15
C ALA A 258 3.00 21.03 11.74
N GLN A 259 3.84 20.93 10.67
CA GLN A 259 3.37 20.89 9.30
C GLN A 259 2.44 19.68 9.03
N ALA A 260 2.73 18.51 9.61
CA ALA A 260 1.89 17.33 9.47
C ALA A 260 0.54 17.50 10.18
N ILE A 261 0.53 18.10 11.38
CA ILE A 261 -0.71 18.40 12.12
C ILE A 261 -1.53 19.45 11.36
N ASP A 262 -0.90 20.52 10.89
CA ASP A 262 -1.56 21.57 10.11
C ASP A 262 -2.17 21.00 8.81
N LEU A 263 -1.47 20.08 8.14
CA LEU A 263 -1.98 19.37 6.96
C LEU A 263 -3.28 18.63 7.31
N PHE A 264 -3.24 17.78 8.34
CA PHE A 264 -4.40 17.02 8.78
C PHE A 264 -5.58 17.93 9.15
N CYS A 265 -5.32 19.03 9.85
CA CYS A 265 -6.34 20.01 10.17
C CYS A 265 -6.93 20.69 8.91
N CYS A 266 -6.08 21.03 7.94
CA CYS A 266 -6.55 21.61 6.68
C CYS A 266 -7.36 20.60 5.87
N GLU A 267 -6.91 19.36 5.78
CA GLU A 267 -7.63 18.28 5.10
C GLU A 267 -9.03 18.08 5.70
N LEU A 268 -9.11 18.00 7.03
CA LEU A 268 -10.34 17.69 7.73
C LEU A 268 -11.31 18.87 7.81
N PHE A 269 -10.82 20.07 8.15
CA PHE A 269 -11.68 21.21 8.51
C PHE A 269 -11.80 22.27 7.42
N LYS A 270 -10.88 22.29 6.43
CA LYS A 270 -10.86 23.32 5.39
C LYS A 270 -11.14 22.78 4.01
N TRP A 271 -10.55 21.65 3.65
CA TRP A 271 -10.63 21.10 2.30
C TRP A 271 -11.71 20.02 2.15
N ASN A 272 -12.18 19.44 3.24
CA ASN A 272 -13.13 18.33 3.25
C ASN A 272 -12.65 17.11 2.42
N VAL A 273 -11.36 16.93 2.35
CA VAL A 273 -10.70 15.80 1.72
C VAL A 273 -9.51 15.38 2.56
N VAL A 274 -9.42 14.10 2.91
CA VAL A 274 -8.39 13.55 3.80
C VAL A 274 -7.65 12.41 3.12
N GLN A 275 -6.33 12.38 3.27
CA GLN A 275 -5.52 11.20 3.03
C GLN A 275 -5.74 10.20 4.16
N THR A 276 -6.37 9.06 3.86
CA THR A 276 -6.72 8.06 4.88
C THR A 276 -5.64 7.00 5.10
N ASP A 277 -4.52 7.05 4.34
CA ASP A 277 -3.35 6.19 4.55
C ASP A 277 -2.24 6.97 5.27
N PRO A 278 -2.09 6.83 6.61
CA PRO A 278 -1.11 7.55 7.40
C PRO A 278 0.31 6.99 7.29
N ASN A 279 0.62 6.27 6.22
CA ASN A 279 1.93 5.66 6.01
C ASN A 279 3.01 6.73 5.82
N PHE A 280 4.01 6.74 6.68
CA PHE A 280 5.15 7.67 6.58
C PHE A 280 5.95 7.54 5.28
N ALA A 281 5.86 6.42 4.57
CA ALA A 281 6.46 6.26 3.24
C ALA A 281 5.83 7.15 2.16
N ASN A 282 4.63 7.70 2.42
CA ASN A 282 3.92 8.61 1.53
C ASN A 282 4.37 10.07 1.68
N PHE A 283 5.38 10.33 2.53
CA PHE A 283 5.89 11.67 2.81
C PHE A 283 7.39 11.78 2.55
N LEU A 284 7.81 12.93 2.04
CA LEU A 284 9.21 13.33 1.91
C LEU A 284 9.49 14.60 2.69
N ILE A 285 10.68 14.66 3.29
CA ILE A 285 11.21 15.93 3.79
C ILE A 285 12.06 16.51 2.68
N MET A 286 11.58 17.63 2.11
CA MET A 286 12.23 18.35 1.02
C MET A 286 13.43 19.13 1.54
N ASP A 287 14.41 19.43 0.66
CA ASP A 287 15.61 20.22 1.03
C ASP A 287 15.28 21.66 1.44
N ASP A 288 14.13 22.18 0.97
CA ASP A 288 13.62 23.51 1.35
C ASP A 288 12.79 23.50 2.66
N GLY A 289 12.74 22.37 3.35
CA GLY A 289 12.03 22.19 4.62
C GLY A 289 10.54 21.97 4.51
N ARG A 290 9.98 21.84 3.29
CA ARG A 290 8.57 21.49 3.10
C ARG A 290 8.34 19.99 3.23
N LEU A 291 7.12 19.63 3.61
CA LEU A 291 6.63 18.25 3.58
C LEU A 291 6.09 17.93 2.18
N GLY A 292 6.71 16.99 1.48
CA GLY A 292 6.28 16.46 0.20
C GLY A 292 5.25 15.35 0.35
N LEU A 293 4.17 15.38 -0.41
CA LEU A 293 3.07 14.40 -0.38
C LEU A 293 3.12 13.57 -1.66
N LEU A 294 3.15 12.23 -1.55
CA LEU A 294 3.40 11.35 -2.70
C LEU A 294 2.22 10.50 -3.15
N ASP A 295 1.35 10.05 -2.25
CA ASP A 295 0.28 9.08 -2.55
C ASP A 295 -1.09 9.66 -2.21
N PHE A 296 -2.02 9.58 -3.16
CA PHE A 296 -3.38 10.11 -3.05
C PHE A 296 -4.45 9.04 -3.30
N GLY A 297 -4.04 7.78 -3.49
CA GLY A 297 -4.94 6.66 -3.80
C GLY A 297 -5.98 6.40 -2.72
N ALA A 298 -5.59 6.55 -1.46
CA ALA A 298 -6.48 6.36 -0.32
C ALA A 298 -7.21 7.64 0.12
N SER A 299 -7.14 8.75 -0.64
CA SER A 299 -7.81 9.99 -0.27
C SER A 299 -9.34 9.86 -0.33
N MET A 300 -10.05 10.49 0.59
CA MET A 300 -11.51 10.49 0.67
C MET A 300 -12.05 11.92 0.78
N GLU A 301 -13.03 12.23 -0.07
CA GLU A 301 -13.86 13.42 0.10
C GLU A 301 -15.03 13.09 1.05
N PHE A 302 -15.34 13.97 1.96
CA PHE A 302 -16.50 13.82 2.83
C PHE A 302 -17.38 15.05 2.80
N GLY A 303 -18.70 14.83 2.88
CA GLY A 303 -19.68 15.91 2.85
C GLY A 303 -19.69 16.71 4.15
N LEU A 304 -20.18 17.93 4.09
CA LEU A 304 -20.32 18.89 5.20
C LEU A 304 -21.07 18.33 6.43
N SER A 305 -21.77 17.21 6.31
CA SER A 305 -22.53 16.61 7.41
C SER A 305 -21.67 16.16 8.60
N LEU A 306 -20.38 15.87 8.39
CA LEU A 306 -19.47 15.51 9.48
C LEU A 306 -19.00 16.73 10.30
N ILE A 307 -19.02 17.94 9.73
CA ILE A 307 -18.65 19.17 10.44
C ILE A 307 -19.69 19.49 11.52
N HIS A 308 -20.96 19.15 11.30
CA HIS A 308 -22.03 19.35 12.29
C HIS A 308 -21.92 18.43 13.53
N ILE A 309 -21.16 17.35 13.46
CA ILE A 309 -20.92 16.46 14.62
C ILE A 309 -19.92 17.11 15.61
N SER A 310 -19.06 17.99 15.14
CA SER A 310 -18.04 18.66 15.95
C SER A 310 -18.47 20.06 16.47
N GLU A 311 -19.62 20.58 16.06
CA GLU A 311 -20.18 21.78 16.73
C GLU A 311 -20.61 21.39 18.15
N PRO A 312 -20.00 21.98 19.19
CA PRO A 312 -20.50 21.77 20.54
C PRO A 312 -21.93 22.31 20.55
N THR A 313 -22.88 21.45 20.86
CA THR A 313 -24.25 21.84 21.18
C THR A 313 -24.17 23.03 22.12
N ARG A 314 -24.41 24.24 21.62
CA ARG A 314 -24.70 25.39 22.50
C ARG A 314 -26.00 25.03 23.21
N LEU A 315 -25.85 24.38 24.36
CA LEU A 315 -26.89 24.32 25.34
C LEU A 315 -27.18 25.77 25.69
N GLY A 316 -28.30 26.29 25.18
CA GLY A 316 -28.83 27.56 25.56
C GLY A 316 -29.03 27.58 27.09
N MET A 317 -28.34 28.47 27.72
CA MET A 317 -28.80 29.00 29.00
C MET A 317 -29.78 30.14 28.75
#